data_47495dc245be2a6841b0e9a43e5798ec
#
_entry.id   47495dc245be2a6841b0e9a43e5798ec
#
_cell.length_a   1.000
_cell.length_b   1.000
_cell.length_c   1.000
_cell.angle_alpha   90.00
_cell.angle_beta   90.00
_cell.angle_gamma   90.00
#
_symmetry.space_group_name_H-M   'P 1'
#
loop_
_entity.id
_entity.type
_entity.pdbx_description
1 polymer ?
#
loop_
_entity_poly.entity_id
_entity_poly.type
_entity_poly.pdbx_seq_one_letter_code
_entity_poly.pdbx_strand_id
1 'polypeptide(L)'
;MIIAFDTYYYNGYSYTVGGVFESWKDTKVKYFITSKREIIDAEYKPGELYKRELPCIMQCLKMIDLDDVNVIIVDGFVWLSENGKDRIQGLGMHLSNALMKEYNRQDITIVGIAKNPYKCEIPSCIGILRGVSSKPLWITCSEYYLTEKYAALVKHMVGGYRIPYIIKSVDTKTRSISRSEIKTN
;
A
#
# COMPACT_ATOMS: atom_id res chain seq x y z
N MET A 1 -10.41 1.85 11.54
CA MET A 1 -9.82 0.66 10.87
C MET A 1 -8.60 1.04 10.05
N ILE A 2 -7.73 0.05 9.80
CA ILE A 2 -6.54 0.16 8.93
C ILE A 2 -6.69 -0.87 7.82
N ILE A 3 -6.34 -0.51 6.58
CA ILE A 3 -6.37 -1.43 5.45
C ILE A 3 -4.98 -1.45 4.81
N ALA A 4 -4.39 -2.64 4.60
CA ALA A 4 -3.16 -2.78 3.84
C ALA A 4 -3.45 -3.45 2.50
N PHE A 5 -3.00 -2.82 1.41
CA PHE A 5 -3.19 -3.33 0.04
C PHE A 5 -1.91 -3.93 -0.53
N ASP A 6 -2.08 -5.00 -1.31
CA ASP A 6 -1.07 -5.59 -2.18
C ASP A 6 -1.72 -6.00 -3.49
N THR A 7 -0.98 -5.88 -4.59
CA THR A 7 -1.45 -6.26 -5.93
C THR A 7 -0.42 -7.17 -6.59
N TYR A 8 -0.90 -8.29 -7.11
CA TYR A 8 -0.10 -9.25 -7.86
C TYR A 8 -0.64 -9.39 -9.29
N TYR A 9 0.28 -9.40 -10.25
CA TYR A 9 -0.02 -9.51 -11.68
C TYR A 9 0.27 -10.91 -12.17
N TYR A 10 -0.72 -11.54 -12.76
CA TYR A 10 -0.57 -12.88 -13.31
C TYR A 10 -1.52 -13.11 -14.49
N ASN A 11 -0.98 -13.67 -15.58
CA ASN A 11 -1.73 -14.13 -16.77
C ASN A 11 -2.73 -13.09 -17.32
N GLY A 12 -2.32 -11.84 -17.49
CA GLY A 12 -3.18 -10.77 -18.02
C GLY A 12 -4.14 -10.16 -17.00
N TYR A 13 -4.08 -10.60 -15.72
CA TYR A 13 -4.94 -10.08 -14.66
C TYR A 13 -4.14 -9.47 -13.51
N SER A 14 -4.73 -8.49 -12.87
CA SER A 14 -4.32 -8.00 -11.55
C SER A 14 -5.22 -8.62 -10.48
N TYR A 15 -4.60 -9.08 -9.40
CA TYR A 15 -5.25 -9.59 -8.20
C TYR A 15 -4.89 -8.65 -7.06
N THR A 16 -5.87 -7.94 -6.54
CA THR A 16 -5.66 -7.00 -5.43
C THR A 16 -6.34 -7.51 -4.18
N VAL A 17 -5.62 -7.47 -3.08
CA VAL A 17 -6.11 -7.84 -1.76
C VAL A 17 -5.92 -6.69 -0.79
N GLY A 18 -7.00 -6.30 -0.11
CA GLY A 18 -6.97 -5.44 1.05
C GLY A 18 -7.14 -6.28 2.32
N GLY A 19 -6.19 -6.21 3.23
CA GLY A 19 -6.27 -6.81 4.56
C GLY A 19 -6.72 -5.79 5.58
N VAL A 20 -7.88 -5.99 6.20
CA VAL A 20 -8.48 -5.09 7.19
C VAL A 20 -8.10 -5.51 8.60
N PHE A 21 -7.64 -4.56 9.42
CA PHE A 21 -7.29 -4.77 10.82
C PHE A 21 -7.55 -3.51 11.64
N GLU A 22 -7.52 -3.60 12.98
CA GLU A 22 -7.97 -2.52 13.86
C GLU A 22 -6.80 -1.79 14.53
N SER A 23 -5.73 -2.51 14.84
CA SER A 23 -4.60 -1.99 15.62
C SER A 23 -3.26 -2.31 14.97
N TRP A 24 -2.30 -1.39 15.10
CA TRP A 24 -0.91 -1.61 14.72
C TRP A 24 -0.23 -2.76 15.48
N LYS A 25 -0.85 -3.23 16.56
CA LYS A 25 -0.39 -4.37 17.37
C LYS A 25 -1.08 -5.68 17.00
N ASP A 26 -2.00 -5.67 16.04
CA ASP A 26 -2.68 -6.88 15.63
C ASP A 26 -1.70 -7.87 14.98
N THR A 27 -1.96 -9.14 15.21
CA THR A 27 -1.16 -10.25 14.66
C THR A 27 -1.81 -10.87 13.43
N LYS A 28 -3.11 -10.61 13.23
CA LYS A 28 -3.93 -11.19 12.16
C LYS A 28 -4.81 -10.14 11.52
N VAL A 29 -5.09 -10.34 10.25
CA VAL A 29 -6.11 -9.61 9.51
C VAL A 29 -7.50 -10.05 9.99
N LYS A 30 -8.42 -9.10 10.19
CA LYS A 30 -9.81 -9.36 10.58
C LYS A 30 -10.58 -10.02 9.44
N TYR A 31 -10.46 -9.44 8.25
CA TYR A 31 -10.97 -10.02 7.00
C TYR A 31 -10.20 -9.47 5.80
N PHE A 32 -10.35 -10.14 4.66
CA PHE A 32 -9.79 -9.72 3.38
C PHE A 32 -10.88 -9.24 2.44
N ILE A 33 -10.59 -8.18 1.69
CA ILE A 33 -11.31 -7.78 0.49
C ILE A 33 -10.46 -8.10 -0.71
N THR A 34 -11.08 -8.60 -1.77
CA THR A 34 -10.33 -9.07 -2.94
C THR A 34 -10.98 -8.59 -4.22
N SER A 35 -10.19 -8.15 -5.18
CA SER A 35 -10.66 -7.88 -6.52
C SER A 35 -9.75 -8.51 -7.56
N LYS A 36 -10.34 -8.83 -8.71
CA LYS A 36 -9.66 -9.27 -9.92
C LYS A 36 -10.02 -8.32 -11.04
N ARG A 37 -9.03 -7.91 -11.81
CA ARG A 37 -9.24 -7.03 -12.96
C ARG A 37 -8.36 -7.47 -14.13
N GLU A 38 -8.90 -7.47 -15.33
CA GLU A 38 -8.12 -7.63 -16.55
C GLU A 38 -7.20 -6.42 -16.75
N ILE A 39 -5.96 -6.69 -17.13
CA ILE A 39 -4.99 -5.64 -17.44
C ILE A 39 -5.23 -5.20 -18.88
N ILE A 40 -5.99 -4.13 -19.02
CA ILE A 40 -6.20 -3.48 -20.30
C ILE A 40 -5.13 -2.39 -20.38
N ASP A 41 -4.10 -2.60 -21.21
CA ASP A 41 -3.04 -1.65 -21.52
C ASP A 41 -2.35 -0.93 -20.34
N ALA A 42 -1.09 -1.31 -20.09
CA ALA A 42 -0.08 -0.31 -19.77
C ALA A 42 1.29 -0.96 -19.84
N GLU A 43 2.09 -0.57 -20.80
CA GLU A 43 3.53 -0.72 -20.66
C GLU A 43 3.96 -0.15 -19.30
N TYR A 44 4.65 -0.98 -18.53
CA TYR A 44 5.21 -0.52 -17.26
C TYR A 44 6.24 0.58 -17.53
N LYS A 45 5.95 1.78 -17.06
CA LYS A 45 6.93 2.88 -17.03
C LYS A 45 7.30 3.16 -15.56
N PRO A 46 8.59 3.22 -15.24
CA PRO A 46 9.02 3.61 -13.90
C PRO A 46 8.39 4.94 -13.47
N GLY A 47 7.80 4.98 -12.27
CA GLY A 47 7.07 6.15 -11.76
C GLY A 47 5.58 6.18 -12.11
N GLU A 48 5.10 5.34 -13.03
CA GLU A 48 3.68 5.28 -13.45
C GLU A 48 2.93 4.05 -12.91
N LEU A 49 3.47 3.38 -11.90
CA LEU A 49 2.86 2.19 -11.27
C LEU A 49 1.42 2.46 -10.82
N TYR A 50 1.14 3.68 -10.38
CA TYR A 50 -0.20 4.08 -9.95
C TYR A 50 -1.28 3.91 -11.02
N LYS A 51 -0.94 4.04 -12.32
CA LYS A 51 -1.92 3.86 -13.42
C LYS A 51 -2.48 2.44 -13.46
N ARG A 52 -1.71 1.48 -13.00
CA ARG A 52 -2.09 0.06 -12.94
C ARG A 52 -2.74 -0.32 -11.61
N GLU A 53 -2.19 0.16 -10.49
CA GLU A 53 -2.61 -0.26 -9.15
C GLU A 53 -3.78 0.54 -8.58
N LEU A 54 -3.83 1.85 -8.83
CA LEU A 54 -4.90 2.69 -8.31
C LEU A 54 -6.31 2.19 -8.69
N PRO A 55 -6.61 1.86 -9.96
CA PRO A 55 -7.93 1.35 -10.32
C PRO A 55 -8.30 0.05 -9.60
N CYS A 56 -7.30 -0.80 -9.29
CA CYS A 56 -7.52 -2.07 -8.60
C CYS A 56 -7.83 -1.86 -7.12
N ILE A 57 -7.10 -0.95 -6.46
CA ILE A 57 -7.36 -0.54 -5.08
C ILE A 57 -8.74 0.11 -4.96
N MET A 58 -9.07 1.05 -5.86
CA MET A 58 -10.37 1.70 -5.87
C MET A 58 -11.53 0.72 -6.06
N GLN A 59 -11.33 -0.34 -6.84
CA GLN A 59 -12.32 -1.41 -6.98
C GLN A 59 -12.53 -2.17 -5.65
N CYS A 60 -11.50 -2.45 -4.89
CA CYS A 60 -11.62 -3.03 -3.55
C CYS A 60 -12.37 -2.08 -2.60
N LEU A 61 -12.04 -0.80 -2.62
CA LEU A 61 -12.64 0.21 -1.73
C LEU A 61 -14.14 0.39 -1.97
N LYS A 62 -14.65 0.15 -3.17
CA LYS A 62 -16.10 0.15 -3.48
C LYS A 62 -16.88 -0.96 -2.77
N MET A 63 -16.20 -1.94 -2.21
CA MET A 63 -16.81 -3.12 -1.58
C MET A 63 -16.95 -2.98 -0.05
N ILE A 64 -16.50 -1.86 0.52
CA ILE A 64 -16.51 -1.61 1.96
C ILE A 64 -17.03 -0.21 2.27
N ASP A 65 -17.56 -0.07 3.48
CA ASP A 65 -17.82 1.23 4.06
C ASP A 65 -16.50 1.84 4.56
N LEU A 66 -16.25 3.10 4.18
CA LEU A 66 -15.04 3.81 4.53
C LEU A 66 -15.17 4.63 5.83
N ASP A 67 -16.33 4.71 6.44
CA ASP A 67 -16.59 5.61 7.58
C ASP A 67 -15.64 5.38 8.76
N ASP A 68 -15.32 4.12 9.05
CA ASP A 68 -14.39 3.75 10.10
C ASP A 68 -12.92 3.63 9.64
N VAL A 69 -12.62 3.87 8.36
CA VAL A 69 -11.25 3.76 7.83
C VAL A 69 -10.47 5.04 8.11
N ASN A 70 -9.38 4.92 8.85
CA ASN A 70 -8.50 6.04 9.20
C ASN A 70 -7.16 6.01 8.47
N VAL A 71 -6.70 4.80 8.09
CA VAL A 71 -5.39 4.62 7.46
C VAL A 71 -5.48 3.58 6.34
N ILE A 72 -4.84 3.89 5.22
CA ILE A 72 -4.60 2.92 4.14
C ILE A 72 -3.10 2.78 3.91
N ILE A 73 -2.61 1.54 3.90
CA ILE A 73 -1.22 1.20 3.63
C ILE A 73 -1.11 0.67 2.21
N VAL A 74 -0.15 1.20 1.43
CA VAL A 74 0.16 0.75 0.07
C VAL A 74 1.59 0.23 -0.05
N ASP A 75 1.84 -0.78 -0.90
CA ASP A 75 3.18 -1.24 -1.25
C ASP A 75 3.79 -0.26 -2.26
N GLY A 76 4.55 0.69 -1.77
CA GLY A 76 5.18 1.74 -2.58
C GLY A 76 5.26 3.07 -1.87
N PHE A 77 5.52 4.12 -2.64
CA PHE A 77 5.69 5.48 -2.14
C PHE A 77 4.41 6.31 -2.26
N VAL A 78 4.19 7.19 -1.28
CA VAL A 78 3.19 8.26 -1.38
C VAL A 78 3.73 9.39 -2.26
N TRP A 79 4.98 9.79 -2.02
CA TRP A 79 5.70 10.79 -2.80
C TRP A 79 6.93 10.16 -3.44
N LEU A 80 7.20 10.47 -4.72
CA LEU A 80 8.39 10.01 -5.45
C LEU A 80 9.50 11.06 -5.47
N SER A 81 9.16 12.33 -5.36
CA SER A 81 10.11 13.44 -5.22
C SER A 81 9.46 14.60 -4.51
N GLU A 82 10.25 15.32 -3.72
CA GLU A 82 9.87 16.56 -3.04
C GLU A 82 10.88 17.69 -3.30
N ASN A 83 11.62 17.62 -4.40
CA ASN A 83 12.62 18.64 -4.73
C ASN A 83 11.94 19.96 -5.15
N GLY A 84 11.91 20.90 -4.22
CA GLY A 84 11.52 22.29 -4.46
C GLY A 84 10.10 22.47 -4.97
N LYS A 85 9.95 22.96 -6.22
CA LYS A 85 8.64 23.27 -6.80
C LYS A 85 7.92 22.07 -7.41
N ASP A 86 8.62 20.98 -7.69
CA ASP A 86 8.08 19.83 -8.42
C ASP A 86 7.96 18.60 -7.50
N ARG A 87 6.85 18.52 -6.80
CA ARG A 87 6.49 17.30 -6.06
C ARG A 87 5.94 16.26 -7.03
N ILE A 88 6.63 15.12 -7.15
CA ILE A 88 6.14 13.99 -7.95
C ILE A 88 5.35 13.06 -7.05
N GLN A 89 4.07 12.89 -7.41
CA GLN A 89 3.16 12.01 -6.69
C GLN A 89 3.46 10.53 -6.99
N GLY A 90 3.52 9.72 -5.93
CA GLY A 90 3.51 8.27 -6.02
C GLY A 90 2.09 7.70 -5.93
N LEU A 91 1.99 6.36 -5.90
CA LEU A 91 0.72 5.63 -5.79
C LEU A 91 -0.15 6.16 -4.63
N GLY A 92 0.46 6.36 -3.45
CA GLY A 92 -0.29 6.77 -2.27
C GLY A 92 -0.92 8.16 -2.41
N MET A 93 -0.24 9.12 -3.05
CA MET A 93 -0.83 10.45 -3.23
C MET A 93 -1.92 10.47 -4.31
N HIS A 94 -1.76 9.67 -5.37
CA HIS A 94 -2.83 9.45 -6.33
C HIS A 94 -4.07 8.81 -5.69
N LEU A 95 -3.88 7.87 -4.75
CA LEU A 95 -4.96 7.27 -3.98
C LEU A 95 -5.65 8.29 -3.06
N SER A 96 -4.88 9.12 -2.34
CA SER A 96 -5.44 10.20 -1.51
C SER A 96 -6.32 11.15 -2.31
N ASN A 97 -5.86 11.57 -3.49
CA ASN A 97 -6.63 12.42 -4.39
C ASN A 97 -7.91 11.74 -4.92
N ALA A 98 -7.85 10.43 -5.20
CA ALA A 98 -9.01 9.67 -5.64
C ALA A 98 -10.06 9.52 -4.53
N LEU A 99 -9.63 9.27 -3.29
CA LEU A 99 -10.51 9.22 -2.12
C LEU A 99 -11.21 10.55 -1.86
N MET A 100 -10.47 11.65 -1.96
CA MET A 100 -11.07 12.97 -1.87
C MET A 100 -12.12 13.20 -2.96
N LYS A 101 -11.80 12.87 -4.21
CA LYS A 101 -12.66 13.13 -5.38
C LYS A 101 -13.91 12.25 -5.39
N GLU A 102 -13.78 10.95 -5.08
CA GLU A 102 -14.87 9.97 -5.25
C GLU A 102 -15.70 9.80 -3.97
N TYR A 103 -15.10 10.00 -2.80
CA TYR A 103 -15.74 9.74 -1.49
C TYR A 103 -15.77 10.94 -0.56
N ASN A 104 -15.19 12.08 -0.97
CA ASN A 104 -15.00 13.27 -0.10
C ASN A 104 -14.26 12.95 1.21
N ARG A 105 -13.29 12.00 1.18
CA ARG A 105 -12.53 11.53 2.34
C ARG A 105 -11.09 12.06 2.27
N GLN A 106 -10.84 13.16 2.99
CA GLN A 106 -9.50 13.75 3.17
C GLN A 106 -8.87 13.33 4.50
N ASP A 107 -9.65 12.76 5.38
CA ASP A 107 -9.27 12.35 6.73
C ASP A 107 -8.56 10.99 6.78
N ILE A 108 -8.54 10.24 5.67
CA ILE A 108 -7.85 8.96 5.57
C ILE A 108 -6.37 9.20 5.26
N THR A 109 -5.51 8.90 6.21
CA THR A 109 -4.06 8.96 6.00
C THR A 109 -3.57 7.81 5.13
N ILE A 110 -2.79 8.10 4.08
CA ILE A 110 -2.13 7.09 3.27
C ILE A 110 -0.69 6.92 3.72
N VAL A 111 -0.30 5.66 4.00
CA VAL A 111 1.05 5.29 4.39
C VAL A 111 1.66 4.42 3.31
N GLY A 112 2.74 4.87 2.72
CA GLY A 112 3.54 4.09 1.77
C GLY A 112 4.63 3.30 2.47
N ILE A 113 4.74 2.01 2.16
CA ILE A 113 5.81 1.12 2.64
C ILE A 113 6.54 0.56 1.43
N ALA A 114 7.75 1.05 1.16
CA ALA A 114 8.56 0.59 0.05
C ALA A 114 9.74 -0.27 0.51
N LYS A 115 10.05 -1.32 -0.25
CA LYS A 115 11.14 -2.27 0.03
C LYS A 115 12.50 -1.79 -0.48
N ASN A 116 12.50 -0.93 -1.47
CA ASN A 116 13.72 -0.39 -2.10
C ASN A 116 13.67 1.13 -2.09
N PRO A 117 14.81 1.83 -1.97
CA PRO A 117 14.84 3.27 -2.07
C PRO A 117 14.44 3.69 -3.50
N TYR A 118 13.72 4.78 -3.62
CA TYR A 118 13.54 5.45 -4.89
C TYR A 118 14.66 6.47 -5.07
N LYS A 119 14.96 6.87 -6.32
CA LYS A 119 16.11 7.72 -6.71
C LYS A 119 16.17 9.09 -6.03
N CYS A 120 15.22 9.42 -5.19
CA CYS A 120 15.03 10.77 -4.67
C CYS A 120 15.45 10.87 -3.21
N GLU A 121 16.11 11.95 -2.92
CA GLU A 121 16.17 12.52 -1.59
C GLU A 121 14.79 13.10 -1.28
N ILE A 122 13.92 12.30 -0.69
CA ILE A 122 12.62 12.74 -0.20
C ILE A 122 12.82 13.09 1.28
N PRO A 123 12.80 14.37 1.69
CA PRO A 123 13.02 14.76 3.08
C PRO A 123 12.04 14.09 4.06
N SER A 124 10.81 13.80 3.60
CA SER A 124 9.78 13.12 4.38
C SER A 124 9.82 11.60 4.28
N CYS A 125 10.86 10.99 3.67
CA CYS A 125 11.02 9.54 3.60
C CYS A 125 11.90 9.03 4.72
N ILE A 126 11.39 8.13 5.55
CA ILE A 126 12.11 7.58 6.70
C ILE A 126 12.41 6.10 6.49
N GLY A 127 13.71 5.77 6.51
CA GLY A 127 14.17 4.37 6.50
C GLY A 127 14.12 3.77 7.90
N ILE A 128 13.40 2.66 8.07
CA ILE A 128 13.33 1.94 9.35
C ILE A 128 13.91 0.53 9.22
N LEU A 129 14.71 0.12 10.20
CA LEU A 129 15.16 -1.27 10.33
C LEU A 129 14.18 -2.03 11.22
N ARG A 130 13.80 -3.25 10.80
CA ARG A 130 12.91 -4.15 11.54
C ARG A 130 13.45 -5.57 11.59
N GLY A 131 13.15 -6.24 12.72
CA GLY A 131 13.57 -7.62 12.96
C GLY A 131 15.09 -7.76 12.82
N VAL A 132 15.51 -8.85 12.21
CA VAL A 132 16.94 -9.17 11.99
C VAL A 132 17.48 -8.63 10.65
N SER A 133 16.71 -7.83 9.95
CA SER A 133 17.08 -7.34 8.61
C SER A 133 17.99 -6.11 8.68
N SER A 134 19.07 -6.13 7.91
CA SER A 134 19.92 -4.96 7.65
C SER A 134 19.37 -4.05 6.53
N LYS A 135 18.32 -4.48 5.80
CA LYS A 135 17.71 -3.69 4.75
C LYS A 135 16.53 -2.90 5.30
N PRO A 136 16.49 -1.57 5.17
CA PRO A 136 15.41 -0.76 5.70
C PRO A 136 14.10 -0.94 4.89
N LEU A 137 12.96 -0.68 5.54
CA LEU A 137 11.73 -0.30 4.87
C LEU A 137 11.69 1.23 4.80
N TRP A 138 11.21 1.74 3.69
CA TRP A 138 11.10 3.17 3.43
C TRP A 138 9.64 3.60 3.60
N ILE A 139 9.41 4.53 4.52
CA ILE A 139 8.08 4.98 4.91
C ILE A 139 7.85 6.40 4.41
N THR A 140 6.74 6.61 3.75
CA THR A 140 6.23 7.92 3.34
C THR A 140 4.76 8.06 3.75
N CYS A 141 4.25 9.28 3.83
CA CYS A 141 2.89 9.55 4.30
C CYS A 141 2.24 10.65 3.45
N SER A 142 0.91 10.62 3.31
CA SER A 142 0.16 11.69 2.63
C SER A 142 0.40 13.04 3.30
N GLU A 143 0.35 13.08 4.62
CA GLU A 143 0.74 14.21 5.45
C GLU A 143 2.19 14.02 5.90
N TYR A 144 3.12 14.72 5.27
CA TYR A 144 4.56 14.56 5.51
C TYR A 144 4.96 14.70 6.99
N TYR A 145 4.29 15.58 7.75
CA TYR A 145 4.56 15.79 9.18
C TYR A 145 4.14 14.61 10.07
N LEU A 146 3.37 13.66 9.54
CA LEU A 146 2.99 12.42 10.23
C LEU A 146 3.95 11.24 9.93
N THR A 147 4.93 11.42 9.03
CA THR A 147 5.80 10.30 8.60
C THR A 147 6.56 9.68 9.77
N GLU A 148 7.09 10.47 10.70
CA GLU A 148 7.78 9.96 11.90
C GLU A 148 6.85 9.09 12.76
N LYS A 149 5.62 9.54 12.98
CA LYS A 149 4.61 8.79 13.74
C LYS A 149 4.34 7.43 13.09
N TYR A 150 4.09 7.42 11.78
CA TYR A 150 3.77 6.18 11.09
C TYR A 150 5.00 5.28 10.89
N ALA A 151 6.17 5.83 10.70
CA ALA A 151 7.42 5.08 10.71
C ALA A 151 7.64 4.34 12.04
N ALA A 152 7.39 5.01 13.17
CA ALA A 152 7.45 4.38 14.49
C ALA A 152 6.39 3.29 14.64
N LEU A 153 5.14 3.51 14.19
CA LEU A 153 4.06 2.52 14.24
C LEU A 153 4.41 1.29 13.40
N VAL A 154 4.85 1.46 12.15
CA VAL A 154 5.27 0.35 11.27
C VAL A 154 6.47 -0.40 11.86
N LYS A 155 7.43 0.31 12.46
CA LYS A 155 8.60 -0.31 13.12
C LYS A 155 8.18 -1.28 14.22
N HIS A 156 7.14 -0.96 14.98
CA HIS A 156 6.67 -1.75 16.11
C HIS A 156 5.52 -2.72 15.78
N MET A 157 5.08 -2.81 14.51
CA MET A 157 4.13 -3.85 14.10
C MET A 157 4.67 -5.24 14.45
N VAL A 158 3.77 -6.17 14.74
CA VAL A 158 4.14 -7.54 15.13
C VAL A 158 4.86 -8.27 13.99
N GLY A 159 5.92 -9.00 14.36
CA GLY A 159 6.73 -9.83 13.46
C GLY A 159 8.22 -9.59 13.65
N GLY A 160 9.01 -10.69 13.67
CA GLY A 160 10.46 -10.67 13.83
C GLY A 160 11.25 -10.44 12.54
N TYR A 161 10.56 -10.21 11.40
CA TYR A 161 11.18 -10.01 10.10
C TYR A 161 11.04 -8.57 9.61
N ARG A 162 11.74 -8.26 8.52
CA ARG A 162 11.65 -6.95 7.85
C ARG A 162 10.21 -6.55 7.57
N ILE A 163 9.43 -7.46 6.99
CA ILE A 163 8.02 -7.21 6.68
C ILE A 163 7.15 -7.63 7.87
N PRO A 164 6.26 -6.76 8.37
CA PRO A 164 5.29 -7.10 9.42
C PRO A 164 4.41 -8.29 9.04
N TYR A 165 3.96 -9.07 10.02
CA TYR A 165 3.14 -10.27 9.77
C TYR A 165 1.86 -9.96 8.99
N ILE A 166 1.15 -8.90 9.33
CA ILE A 166 -0.07 -8.50 8.62
C ILE A 166 0.24 -8.18 7.16
N ILE A 167 1.23 -7.34 6.88
CA ILE A 167 1.63 -6.99 5.51
C ILE A 167 2.04 -8.25 4.74
N LYS A 168 2.78 -9.16 5.39
CA LYS A 168 3.16 -10.44 4.77
C LYS A 168 1.96 -11.34 4.51
N SER A 169 0.94 -11.33 5.38
CA SER A 169 -0.28 -12.12 5.18
C SER A 169 -1.10 -11.63 3.98
N VAL A 170 -1.12 -10.32 3.75
CA VAL A 170 -1.76 -9.71 2.57
C VAL A 170 -1.04 -10.14 1.28
N ASP A 171 0.30 -9.97 1.21
CA ASP A 171 1.12 -10.45 0.07
C ASP A 171 0.91 -11.97 -0.20
N THR A 172 0.88 -12.77 0.86
CA THR A 172 0.66 -14.22 0.74
C THR A 172 -0.73 -14.53 0.19
N LYS A 173 -1.76 -13.83 0.68
CA LYS A 173 -3.15 -14.00 0.23
C LYS A 173 -3.30 -13.61 -1.25
N THR A 174 -2.70 -12.49 -1.67
CA THR A 174 -2.72 -12.01 -3.05
C THR A 174 -2.16 -13.07 -4.00
N ARG A 175 -1.00 -13.63 -3.67
CA ARG A 175 -0.37 -14.71 -4.45
C ARG A 175 -1.15 -16.03 -4.43
N SER A 176 -1.83 -16.35 -3.32
CA SER A 176 -2.61 -17.59 -3.21
C SER A 176 -3.85 -17.56 -4.10
N ILE A 177 -4.53 -16.43 -4.21
CA ILE A 177 -5.71 -16.26 -5.07
C ILE A 177 -5.33 -16.42 -6.53
N SER A 178 -4.23 -15.81 -6.97
CA SER A 178 -3.77 -15.97 -8.35
C SER A 178 -3.44 -17.42 -8.72
N ARG A 179 -2.95 -18.22 -7.76
CA ARG A 179 -2.61 -19.64 -7.96
C ARG A 179 -3.80 -20.58 -7.89
N SER A 180 -4.85 -20.26 -7.14
CA SER A 180 -6.05 -21.10 -7.05
C SER A 180 -6.81 -21.17 -8.37
N GLU A 181 -6.76 -20.11 -9.17
CA GLU A 181 -7.37 -20.10 -10.50
C GLU A 181 -6.61 -20.97 -11.56
N ILE A 182 -5.32 -21.28 -11.31
CA ILE A 182 -4.55 -22.18 -12.18
C ILE A 182 -5.07 -23.61 -12.08
N LYS A 183 -5.63 -24.01 -10.93
CA LYS A 183 -6.10 -25.38 -10.69
C LYS A 183 -7.52 -25.63 -11.19
N THR A 184 -8.23 -24.59 -11.64
CA THR A 184 -9.63 -24.66 -12.09
C THR A 184 -9.78 -24.56 -13.61
N ASN A 185 -8.69 -24.34 -14.34
CA ASN A 185 -8.59 -24.38 -15.81
C ASN A 185 -7.71 -25.56 -16.25
#